data_339b98df14f39a5f136e12c322284168
#
_entry.id   339b98df14f39a5f136e12c322284168
#
_cell.length_a   1.000
_cell.length_b   1.000
_cell.length_c   1.000
_cell.angle_alpha   90.00
_cell.angle_beta   90.00
_cell.angle_gamma   90.00
#
_symmetry.space_group_name_H-M   'P 1'
#
loop_
_entity.id
_entity.type
_entity.pdbx_description
1 polymer ?
#
loop_
_entity_poly.entity_id
_entity_poly.type
_entity_poly.pdbx_seq_one_letter_code
_entity_poly.pdbx_strand_id
1 'polypeptide(L)'
;MSDDARPDNARLDNARHIRAPRGRTLNAKSWLTEAPLRMLMNNLDDEVAEKPQELVVYGGIGRAARDWASFDRIVAVLKELEADETLLVQSGKPVGVFRTHPDAPRVLIANSNLVPHWANWEKFHELDRAGLMMYGQMTAGSWIYIGSQGIVQGTYETFVEVGRRHFQGDLAGRWILTGGLGGMGGAQPLAATMAGASMLAI
;
A
#
# COMPACT_ATOMS: atom_id res chain seq x y z
N MET A 1 -13.54 -29.81 16.37
CA MET A 1 -14.77 -29.11 16.77
C MET A 1 -14.45 -28.35 18.04
N SER A 2 -14.14 -27.10 17.95
CA SER A 2 -14.24 -26.14 19.04
C SER A 2 -14.45 -24.77 18.39
N ASP A 3 -15.66 -24.28 18.57
CA ASP A 3 -16.18 -22.99 18.20
C ASP A 3 -15.34 -21.90 18.88
N ASP A 4 -14.57 -21.16 18.12
CA ASP A 4 -13.95 -19.93 18.59
C ASP A 4 -14.88 -18.77 18.23
N ALA A 5 -15.94 -18.65 19.03
CA ALA A 5 -16.88 -17.56 18.94
C ALA A 5 -16.19 -16.26 19.39
N ARG A 6 -15.74 -15.46 18.44
CA ARG A 6 -15.49 -14.03 18.67
C ARG A 6 -16.81 -13.40 19.13
N PRO A 7 -16.82 -12.51 20.12
CA PRO A 7 -18.02 -11.80 20.49
C PRO A 7 -18.41 -10.83 19.39
N ASP A 8 -19.24 -11.30 18.49
CA ASP A 8 -19.97 -10.50 17.51
C ASP A 8 -21.21 -9.96 18.22
N ASN A 9 -21.33 -8.66 18.38
CA ASN A 9 -22.60 -7.92 18.45
C ASN A 9 -22.58 -6.57 19.22
N ALA A 10 -21.41 -5.96 19.46
CA ALA A 10 -21.39 -4.60 20.05
C ALA A 10 -20.69 -3.54 19.18
N ARG A 11 -20.49 -3.78 17.87
CA ARG A 11 -19.64 -2.94 17.02
C ARG A 11 -20.29 -2.28 15.81
N LEU A 12 -21.58 -2.46 15.57
CA LEU A 12 -22.23 -1.94 14.35
C LEU A 12 -22.75 -0.51 14.43
N ASP A 13 -22.82 0.11 15.61
CA ASP A 13 -23.35 1.47 15.76
C ASP A 13 -22.30 2.59 15.68
N ASN A 14 -21.00 2.30 15.49
CA ASN A 14 -19.94 3.29 15.36
C ASN A 14 -19.03 3.03 14.14
N ALA A 15 -19.60 2.67 13.01
CA ALA A 15 -18.85 2.52 11.76
C ALA A 15 -18.20 3.86 11.39
N ARG A 16 -16.86 3.87 11.27
CA ARG A 16 -16.10 5.06 10.85
C ARG A 16 -16.09 5.13 9.33
N HIS A 17 -16.59 6.23 8.80
CA HIS A 17 -16.50 6.54 7.37
C HIS A 17 -15.34 7.53 7.16
N ILE A 18 -14.29 7.07 6.52
CA ILE A 18 -13.11 7.89 6.26
C ILE A 18 -13.18 8.43 4.83
N ARG A 19 -13.04 9.75 4.70
CA ARG A 19 -12.89 10.41 3.41
C ARG A 19 -11.71 11.38 3.44
N ALA A 20 -10.87 11.28 2.43
CA ALA A 20 -9.77 12.22 2.26
C ALA A 20 -10.29 13.62 1.91
N PRO A 21 -9.72 14.70 2.48
CA PRO A 21 -10.02 16.07 2.06
C PRO A 21 -9.76 16.27 0.58
N ARG A 22 -10.63 17.04 -0.10
CA ARG A 22 -10.54 17.34 -1.52
C ARG A 22 -10.21 18.83 -1.74
N GLY A 23 -9.77 19.18 -2.94
CA GLY A 23 -9.48 20.54 -3.34
C GLY A 23 -8.12 21.05 -2.84
N ARG A 24 -7.93 22.37 -2.83
CA ARG A 24 -6.63 23.01 -2.59
C ARG A 24 -6.40 23.49 -1.16
N THR A 25 -7.40 23.40 -0.29
CA THR A 25 -7.27 23.77 1.12
C THR A 25 -6.48 22.72 1.87
N LEU A 26 -5.40 23.14 2.53
CA LEU A 26 -4.57 22.26 3.35
C LEU A 26 -5.23 22.03 4.71
N ASN A 27 -5.11 20.80 5.20
CA ASN A 27 -5.42 20.38 6.56
C ASN A 27 -4.16 20.15 7.39
N ALA A 28 -3.01 20.06 6.71
CA ALA A 28 -1.67 19.98 7.27
C ALA A 28 -0.88 21.25 6.96
N LYS A 29 0.31 21.40 7.53
CA LYS A 29 1.13 22.62 7.39
C LYS A 29 1.76 22.79 6.00
N SER A 30 1.87 21.73 5.22
CA SER A 30 2.45 21.77 3.87
C SER A 30 1.86 20.72 2.95
N TRP A 31 2.05 20.85 1.65
CA TRP A 31 1.70 19.79 0.69
C TRP A 31 2.50 18.50 0.91
N LEU A 32 3.72 18.59 1.44
CA LEU A 32 4.55 17.41 1.74
C LEU A 32 3.99 16.55 2.86
N THR A 33 3.20 17.13 3.75
CA THR A 33 2.50 16.42 4.85
C THR A 33 1.01 16.18 4.53
N GLU A 34 0.40 17.05 3.74
CA GLU A 34 -0.98 16.87 3.27
C GLU A 34 -1.12 15.67 2.32
N ALA A 35 -0.14 15.44 1.43
CA ALA A 35 -0.21 14.34 0.48
C ALA A 35 -0.28 12.97 1.19
N PRO A 36 0.64 12.59 2.09
CA PRO A 36 0.54 11.33 2.82
C PRO A 36 -0.71 11.26 3.71
N LEU A 37 -1.16 12.38 4.29
CA LEU A 37 -2.41 12.45 5.04
C LEU A 37 -3.62 12.05 4.17
N ARG A 38 -3.75 12.65 2.98
CA ARG A 38 -4.85 12.33 2.06
C ARG A 38 -4.76 10.91 1.53
N MET A 39 -3.58 10.43 1.25
CA MET A 39 -3.39 9.08 0.72
C MET A 39 -3.70 8.02 1.76
N LEU A 40 -3.29 8.22 3.02
CA LEU A 40 -3.70 7.35 4.12
C LEU A 40 -5.22 7.30 4.28
N MET A 41 -5.86 8.46 4.28
CA MET A 41 -7.32 8.54 4.42
C MET A 41 -8.04 7.95 3.20
N ASN A 42 -7.55 8.21 1.98
CA ASN A 42 -8.14 7.67 0.76
C ASN A 42 -8.05 6.14 0.69
N ASN A 43 -6.99 5.54 1.24
CA ASN A 43 -6.88 4.09 1.34
C ASN A 43 -8.02 3.45 2.15
N LEU A 44 -8.67 4.21 3.03
CA LEU A 44 -9.76 3.74 3.90
C LEU A 44 -11.13 4.30 3.54
N ASP A 45 -11.24 5.00 2.39
CA ASP A 45 -12.53 5.38 1.83
C ASP A 45 -13.35 4.11 1.52
N ASP A 46 -14.64 4.14 1.83
CA ASP A 46 -15.54 2.98 1.63
C ASP A 46 -15.62 2.52 0.17
N GLU A 47 -15.31 3.41 -0.79
CA GLU A 47 -15.25 3.09 -2.21
C GLU A 47 -13.89 2.49 -2.64
N VAL A 48 -12.89 2.46 -1.74
CA VAL A 48 -11.51 2.04 -2.03
C VAL A 48 -11.13 0.80 -1.23
N ALA A 49 -11.39 0.80 0.09
CA ALA A 49 -10.96 -0.26 0.98
C ALA A 49 -11.82 -1.52 0.88
N GLU A 50 -11.18 -2.68 0.91
CA GLU A 50 -11.85 -3.98 0.96
C GLU A 50 -12.65 -4.16 2.26
N LYS A 51 -12.04 -3.76 3.41
CA LYS A 51 -12.67 -3.83 4.73
C LYS A 51 -12.25 -2.61 5.56
N PRO A 52 -12.85 -1.43 5.33
CA PRO A 52 -12.41 -0.19 5.95
C PRO A 52 -12.48 -0.24 7.48
N GLN A 53 -13.47 -0.93 8.06
CA GLN A 53 -13.61 -1.03 9.51
C GLN A 53 -12.50 -1.83 10.19
N GLU A 54 -11.83 -2.72 9.44
CA GLU A 54 -10.68 -3.50 9.87
C GLU A 54 -9.35 -2.85 9.45
N LEU A 55 -9.38 -1.63 8.88
CA LEU A 55 -8.24 -0.93 8.28
C LEU A 55 -7.61 -1.67 7.09
N VAL A 56 -8.29 -2.65 6.51
CA VAL A 56 -7.82 -3.46 5.40
C VAL A 56 -8.14 -2.77 4.09
N VAL A 57 -7.10 -2.43 3.35
CA VAL A 57 -7.22 -1.75 2.05
C VAL A 57 -7.47 -2.76 0.94
N TYR A 58 -6.63 -3.80 0.84
CA TYR A 58 -6.79 -4.87 -0.15
C TYR A 58 -6.01 -6.14 0.25
N GLY A 59 -6.22 -7.22 -0.53
CA GLY A 59 -5.48 -8.47 -0.36
C GLY A 59 -5.84 -9.25 0.91
N GLY A 60 -7.00 -8.98 1.48
CA GLY A 60 -7.56 -9.68 2.65
C GLY A 60 -6.97 -9.26 3.99
N ILE A 61 -5.70 -8.90 4.07
CA ILE A 61 -4.99 -8.54 5.31
C ILE A 61 -4.09 -7.31 5.21
N GLY A 62 -3.97 -6.69 4.03
CA GLY A 62 -3.12 -5.51 3.80
C GLY A 62 -3.72 -4.26 4.44
N ARG A 63 -3.17 -3.78 5.57
CA ARG A 63 -3.70 -2.68 6.36
C ARG A 63 -2.97 -1.36 6.10
N ALA A 64 -3.70 -0.26 6.26
CA ALA A 64 -3.17 1.11 6.19
C ALA A 64 -2.58 1.59 7.52
N ALA A 65 -3.06 1.07 8.64
CA ALA A 65 -2.55 1.33 10.00
C ALA A 65 -2.76 0.10 10.86
N ARG A 66 -2.01 -0.02 11.96
CA ARG A 66 -2.05 -1.19 12.85
C ARG A 66 -3.40 -1.36 13.53
N ASP A 67 -3.92 -0.27 14.06
CA ASP A 67 -5.19 -0.15 14.75
C ASP A 67 -5.73 1.28 14.62
N TRP A 68 -6.96 1.51 15.05
CA TRP A 68 -7.60 2.82 14.95
C TRP A 68 -6.90 3.89 15.77
N ALA A 69 -6.34 3.57 16.93
CA ALA A 69 -5.59 4.52 17.75
C ALA A 69 -4.31 4.97 17.02
N SER A 70 -3.63 4.05 16.35
CA SER A 70 -2.48 4.36 15.48
C SER A 70 -2.88 5.23 14.30
N PHE A 71 -3.98 4.92 13.62
CA PHE A 71 -4.51 5.75 12.54
C PHE A 71 -4.78 7.18 13.00
N ASP A 72 -5.54 7.35 14.07
CA ASP A 72 -5.87 8.67 14.63
C ASP A 72 -4.61 9.45 14.99
N ARG A 73 -3.63 8.78 15.59
CA ARG A 73 -2.35 9.40 15.95
C ARG A 73 -1.52 9.80 14.74
N ILE A 74 -1.47 8.97 13.69
CA ILE A 74 -0.79 9.31 12.42
C ILE A 74 -1.43 10.54 11.80
N VAL A 75 -2.76 10.56 11.70
CA VAL A 75 -3.51 11.71 11.16
C VAL A 75 -3.22 12.98 11.94
N ALA A 76 -3.25 12.92 13.27
CA ALA A 76 -2.95 14.07 14.13
C ALA A 76 -1.52 14.58 13.93
N VAL A 77 -0.53 13.68 13.88
CA VAL A 77 0.87 14.06 13.67
C VAL A 77 1.08 14.67 12.29
N LEU A 78 0.53 14.09 11.21
CA LEU A 78 0.68 14.62 9.86
C LEU A 78 0.13 16.04 9.70
N LYS A 79 -0.91 16.40 10.45
CA LYS A 79 -1.46 17.77 10.46
C LYS A 79 -0.52 18.78 11.10
N GLU A 80 0.25 18.35 12.10
CA GLU A 80 1.10 19.21 12.93
C GLU A 80 2.59 19.16 12.59
N LEU A 81 3.02 18.24 11.71
CA LEU A 81 4.43 18.00 11.40
C LEU A 81 5.07 19.24 10.76
N GLU A 82 6.21 19.65 11.30
CA GLU A 82 6.98 20.78 10.78
C GLU A 82 7.80 20.41 9.55
N ALA A 83 8.28 21.44 8.83
CA ALA A 83 9.05 21.27 7.59
C ALA A 83 10.42 20.57 7.81
N ASP A 84 10.95 20.59 9.02
CA ASP A 84 12.20 19.96 9.43
C ASP A 84 11.98 18.73 10.34
N GLU A 85 10.78 18.16 10.32
CA GLU A 85 10.46 16.97 11.10
C GLU A 85 10.11 15.79 10.20
N THR A 86 10.36 14.58 10.70
CA THR A 86 10.05 13.31 10.04
C THR A 86 9.27 12.40 10.99
N LEU A 87 8.11 11.97 10.58
CA LEU A 87 7.32 10.93 11.25
C LEU A 87 7.90 9.55 10.92
N LEU A 88 8.19 8.75 11.94
CA LEU A 88 8.54 7.34 11.79
C LEU A 88 7.34 6.46 12.13
N VAL A 89 6.98 5.58 11.19
CA VAL A 89 5.90 4.58 11.33
C VAL A 89 6.47 3.19 11.18
N GLN A 90 6.16 2.31 12.11
CA GLN A 90 6.63 0.93 12.08
C GLN A 90 5.46 -0.05 12.21
N SER A 91 5.30 -0.91 11.19
CA SER A 91 4.17 -1.84 11.09
C SER A 91 2.85 -1.14 11.45
N GLY A 92 2.58 -0.02 10.79
CA GLY A 92 1.36 0.78 10.92
C GLY A 92 1.18 1.54 12.23
N LYS A 93 2.21 1.59 13.11
CA LYS A 93 2.17 2.35 14.37
C LYS A 93 3.12 3.54 14.29
N PRO A 94 2.71 4.77 14.62
CA PRO A 94 3.63 5.90 14.75
C PRO A 94 4.48 5.71 15.99
N VAL A 95 5.80 5.68 15.81
CA VAL A 95 6.75 5.38 16.89
C VAL A 95 7.60 6.58 17.29
N GLY A 96 7.64 7.63 16.48
CA GLY A 96 8.35 8.85 16.82
C GLY A 96 8.25 9.94 15.77
N VAL A 97 8.50 11.16 16.21
CA VAL A 97 8.76 12.32 15.34
C VAL A 97 10.17 12.78 15.64
N PHE A 98 10.98 12.89 14.61
CA PHE A 98 12.39 13.27 14.74
C PHE A 98 12.62 14.59 14.02
N ARG A 99 13.41 15.46 14.64
CA ARG A 99 13.92 16.64 13.95
C ARG A 99 14.95 16.20 12.91
N THR A 100 14.75 16.64 11.70
CA THR A 100 15.57 16.33 10.53
C THR A 100 15.97 17.63 9.82
N HIS A 101 15.75 17.75 8.53
CA HIS A 101 15.98 18.95 7.74
C HIS A 101 14.93 19.07 6.63
N PRO A 102 14.75 20.24 6.01
CA PRO A 102 13.68 20.47 5.03
C PRO A 102 13.67 19.52 3.83
N ASP A 103 14.83 19.02 3.41
CA ASP A 103 14.97 18.09 2.28
C ASP A 103 14.80 16.61 2.70
N ALA A 104 14.63 16.32 4.00
CA ALA A 104 14.40 14.96 4.47
C ALA A 104 12.96 14.50 4.14
N PRO A 105 12.73 13.18 3.99
CA PRO A 105 11.38 12.64 3.89
C PRO A 105 10.52 13.03 5.07
N ARG A 106 9.27 13.42 4.83
CA ARG A 106 8.32 13.75 5.93
C ARG A 106 7.83 12.52 6.66
N VAL A 107 7.83 11.37 6.01
CA VAL A 107 7.40 10.09 6.58
C VAL A 107 8.39 9.01 6.19
N LEU A 108 8.81 8.22 7.17
CA LEU A 108 9.54 6.97 6.97
C LEU A 108 8.69 5.82 7.48
N ILE A 109 8.46 4.84 6.63
CA ILE A 109 7.64 3.67 6.95
C ILE A 109 8.47 2.40 6.82
N ALA A 110 8.41 1.57 7.86
CA ALA A 110 8.98 0.23 7.88
C ALA A 110 7.89 -0.78 8.25
N ASN A 111 7.66 -1.76 7.38
CA ASN A 111 6.60 -2.75 7.58
C ASN A 111 7.18 -4.16 7.69
N SER A 112 6.58 -4.98 8.56
CA SER A 112 6.81 -6.43 8.67
C SER A 112 8.29 -6.80 8.81
N ASN A 113 9.05 -6.02 9.57
CA ASN A 113 10.48 -6.21 9.76
C ASN A 113 10.77 -7.32 10.79
N LEU A 114 10.72 -8.57 10.34
CA LEU A 114 11.19 -9.72 11.11
C LEU A 114 12.63 -10.05 10.74
N VAL A 115 13.44 -10.38 11.75
CA VAL A 115 14.77 -10.95 11.47
C VAL A 115 14.62 -12.30 10.76
N PRO A 116 15.54 -12.69 9.86
CA PRO A 116 15.38 -13.88 9.01
C PRO A 116 15.05 -15.16 9.78
N HIS A 117 15.60 -15.33 10.97
CA HIS A 117 15.36 -16.49 11.81
C HIS A 117 13.89 -16.67 12.22
N TRP A 118 13.14 -15.57 12.34
CA TRP A 118 11.71 -15.56 12.69
C TRP A 118 10.80 -15.16 11.53
N ALA A 119 11.34 -14.98 10.34
CA ALA A 119 10.59 -14.53 9.17
C ALA A 119 9.77 -15.67 8.54
N ASN A 120 8.78 -16.17 9.28
CA ASN A 120 7.80 -17.14 8.81
C ASN A 120 6.37 -16.68 9.15
N TRP A 121 5.39 -17.26 8.46
CA TRP A 121 4.00 -16.86 8.62
C TRP A 121 3.43 -17.18 10.01
N GLU A 122 3.89 -18.25 10.66
CA GLU A 122 3.44 -18.61 12.00
C GLU A 122 3.78 -17.49 12.99
N LYS A 123 5.04 -17.07 13.03
CA LYS A 123 5.48 -15.96 13.89
C LYS A 123 4.84 -14.64 13.53
N PHE A 124 4.67 -14.38 12.23
CA PHE A 124 3.95 -13.19 11.77
C PHE A 124 2.52 -13.15 12.33
N HIS A 125 1.75 -14.24 12.18
CA HIS A 125 0.37 -14.29 12.68
C HIS A 125 0.28 -14.25 14.21
N GLU A 126 1.24 -14.82 14.92
CA GLU A 126 1.34 -14.67 16.38
C GLU A 126 1.45 -13.19 16.77
N LEU A 127 2.37 -12.45 16.15
CA LEU A 127 2.60 -11.03 16.42
C LEU A 127 1.43 -10.14 15.96
N ASP A 128 0.81 -10.45 14.84
CA ASP A 128 -0.37 -9.73 14.34
C ASP A 128 -1.55 -9.88 15.31
N ARG A 129 -1.83 -11.10 15.79
CA ARG A 129 -2.85 -11.34 16.83
C ARG A 129 -2.56 -10.64 18.14
N ALA A 130 -1.29 -10.52 18.50
CA ALA A 130 -0.85 -9.78 19.68
C ALA A 130 -0.89 -8.25 19.51
N GLY A 131 -1.24 -7.73 18.33
CA GLY A 131 -1.23 -6.30 18.02
C GLY A 131 0.16 -5.67 17.92
N LEU A 132 1.20 -6.49 17.75
CA LEU A 132 2.60 -6.05 17.67
C LEU A 132 3.08 -5.82 16.25
N MET A 133 2.35 -6.27 15.26
CA MET A 133 2.68 -6.19 13.85
C MET A 133 1.42 -6.05 13.00
N MET A 134 1.56 -5.64 11.76
CA MET A 134 0.52 -5.73 10.73
C MET A 134 1.14 -6.08 9.38
N TYR A 135 0.33 -6.65 8.50
CA TYR A 135 0.71 -6.80 7.10
C TYR A 135 0.45 -5.49 6.35
N GLY A 136 1.52 -4.72 6.17
CA GLY A 136 1.50 -3.44 5.45
C GLY A 136 1.87 -3.64 3.99
N GLN A 137 1.00 -4.26 3.22
CA GLN A 137 1.25 -4.61 1.83
C GLN A 137 1.29 -3.38 0.94
N MET A 138 2.40 -3.18 0.22
CA MET A 138 2.58 -2.17 -0.83
C MET A 138 1.92 -0.82 -0.52
N THR A 139 1.01 -0.35 -1.38
CA THR A 139 0.29 0.93 -1.23
C THR A 139 -0.63 0.98 -0.01
N ALA A 140 -1.11 -0.14 0.48
CA ALA A 140 -1.87 -0.20 1.72
C ALA A 140 -1.05 0.32 2.90
N GLY A 141 0.13 -0.27 3.11
CA GLY A 141 0.99 0.04 4.25
C GLY A 141 1.88 1.26 4.06
N SER A 142 2.18 1.67 2.83
CA SER A 142 3.02 2.83 2.54
C SER A 142 2.24 4.12 2.24
N TRP A 143 0.94 4.02 2.02
CA TRP A 143 0.03 5.12 1.66
C TRP A 143 0.42 5.85 0.36
N ILE A 144 1.15 5.19 -0.52
CA ILE A 144 1.64 5.81 -1.75
C ILE A 144 1.09 5.05 -2.95
N TYR A 145 0.43 5.76 -3.86
CA TYR A 145 0.16 5.24 -5.18
C TYR A 145 1.43 5.32 -6.02
N ILE A 146 2.03 4.16 -6.26
CA ILE A 146 3.29 4.06 -7.01
C ILE A 146 3.10 4.44 -8.48
N GLY A 147 1.88 4.23 -9.01
CA GLY A 147 1.59 4.38 -10.44
C GLY A 147 2.07 3.18 -11.26
N SER A 148 1.70 3.16 -12.54
CA SER A 148 1.99 2.03 -13.43
C SER A 148 3.37 2.11 -14.10
N GLN A 149 4.09 3.23 -14.03
CA GLN A 149 5.33 3.44 -14.78
C GLN A 149 6.42 2.41 -14.49
N GLY A 150 6.67 2.07 -13.22
CA GLY A 150 7.66 1.06 -12.84
C GLY A 150 7.28 -0.34 -13.27
N ILE A 151 5.97 -0.65 -13.24
CA ILE A 151 5.44 -1.95 -13.67
C ILE A 151 5.50 -2.07 -15.19
N VAL A 152 5.18 -1.00 -15.93
CA VAL A 152 5.34 -0.95 -17.39
C VAL A 152 6.80 -1.20 -17.76
N GLN A 153 7.74 -0.49 -17.13
CA GLN A 153 9.17 -0.66 -17.38
C GLN A 153 9.63 -2.10 -17.14
N GLY A 154 9.41 -2.65 -15.96
CA GLY A 154 9.87 -4.00 -15.62
C GLY A 154 9.23 -5.08 -16.50
N THR A 155 7.95 -4.92 -16.85
CA THR A 155 7.26 -5.83 -17.77
C THR A 155 7.82 -5.72 -19.20
N TYR A 156 8.03 -4.50 -19.69
CA TYR A 156 8.62 -4.24 -21.00
C TYR A 156 10.02 -4.87 -21.11
N GLU A 157 10.89 -4.63 -20.15
CA GLU A 157 12.22 -5.22 -20.11
C GLU A 157 12.19 -6.75 -20.10
N THR A 158 11.23 -7.34 -19.37
CA THR A 158 11.01 -8.79 -19.36
C THR A 158 10.61 -9.31 -20.74
N PHE A 159 9.67 -8.66 -21.40
CA PHE A 159 9.22 -9.09 -22.72
C PHE A 159 10.30 -8.91 -23.78
N VAL A 160 11.02 -7.81 -23.78
CA VAL A 160 12.15 -7.58 -24.68
C VAL A 160 13.25 -8.63 -24.46
N GLU A 161 13.55 -8.98 -23.21
CA GLU A 161 14.56 -10.00 -22.92
C GLU A 161 14.09 -11.39 -23.38
N VAL A 162 12.81 -11.72 -23.24
CA VAL A 162 12.24 -12.95 -23.83
C VAL A 162 12.37 -12.94 -25.35
N GLY A 163 12.07 -11.81 -26.00
CA GLY A 163 12.27 -11.60 -27.42
C GLY A 163 13.71 -11.85 -27.84
N ARG A 164 14.65 -11.25 -27.14
CA ARG A 164 16.09 -11.39 -27.39
C ARG A 164 16.57 -12.84 -27.25
N ARG A 165 16.14 -13.55 -26.21
CA ARG A 165 16.58 -14.94 -25.95
C ARG A 165 15.97 -15.97 -26.86
N HIS A 166 14.70 -15.82 -27.20
CA HIS A 166 13.94 -16.89 -27.85
C HIS A 166 13.47 -16.58 -29.26
N PHE A 167 13.46 -15.30 -29.67
CA PHE A 167 12.87 -14.85 -30.92
C PHE A 167 13.74 -13.86 -31.70
N GLN A 168 15.07 -13.91 -31.50
CA GLN A 168 16.06 -13.08 -32.21
C GLN A 168 15.81 -11.56 -32.07
N GLY A 169 15.16 -11.16 -30.96
CA GLY A 169 14.86 -9.77 -30.66
C GLY A 169 13.54 -9.25 -31.22
N ASP A 170 12.80 -10.07 -31.97
CA ASP A 170 11.53 -9.67 -32.61
C ASP A 170 10.35 -10.43 -31.99
N LEU A 171 9.35 -9.68 -31.50
CA LEU A 171 8.09 -10.21 -30.99
C LEU A 171 6.91 -10.00 -31.96
N ALA A 172 7.16 -9.52 -33.17
CA ALA A 172 6.11 -9.35 -34.18
C ALA A 172 5.42 -10.69 -34.49
N GLY A 173 4.09 -10.69 -34.50
CA GLY A 173 3.29 -11.89 -34.68
C GLY A 173 3.26 -12.85 -33.48
N ARG A 174 3.90 -12.51 -32.37
CA ARG A 174 3.78 -13.24 -31.10
C ARG A 174 2.67 -12.66 -30.26
N TRP A 175 2.08 -13.50 -29.43
CA TRP A 175 1.05 -13.06 -28.50
C TRP A 175 1.33 -13.60 -27.09
N ILE A 176 0.91 -12.82 -26.10
CA ILE A 176 1.11 -13.07 -24.67
C ILE A 176 -0.28 -13.24 -24.05
N LEU A 177 -0.46 -14.30 -23.29
CA LEU A 177 -1.67 -14.53 -22.48
C LEU A 177 -1.40 -14.15 -21.02
N THR A 178 -2.28 -13.36 -20.44
CA THR A 178 -2.21 -13.01 -19.02
C THR A 178 -3.58 -13.07 -18.37
N GLY A 179 -3.63 -13.20 -17.04
CA GLY A 179 -4.85 -13.15 -16.23
C GLY A 179 -4.99 -11.81 -15.52
N GLY A 180 -6.15 -11.16 -15.71
CA GLY A 180 -6.51 -9.93 -15.00
C GLY A 180 -5.90 -8.65 -15.57
N LEU A 181 -6.62 -7.54 -15.34
CA LEU A 181 -6.25 -6.17 -15.76
C LEU A 181 -6.38 -5.18 -14.57
N GLY A 182 -6.04 -5.64 -13.37
CA GLY A 182 -6.04 -4.79 -12.18
C GLY A 182 -4.92 -3.74 -12.19
N GLY A 183 -4.69 -3.08 -11.05
CA GLY A 183 -3.72 -1.99 -10.94
C GLY A 183 -2.31 -2.30 -11.43
N MET A 184 -1.85 -3.53 -11.24
CA MET A 184 -0.55 -4.00 -11.75
C MET A 184 -0.68 -4.64 -13.15
N GLY A 185 -1.63 -5.57 -13.33
CA GLY A 185 -1.84 -6.27 -14.58
C GLY A 185 -2.20 -5.36 -15.75
N GLY A 186 -2.88 -4.24 -15.49
CA GLY A 186 -3.25 -3.24 -16.49
C GLY A 186 -2.06 -2.56 -17.20
N ALA A 187 -0.85 -2.62 -16.65
CA ALA A 187 0.37 -2.13 -17.29
C ALA A 187 0.91 -3.09 -18.38
N GLN A 188 0.54 -4.37 -18.32
CA GLN A 188 1.09 -5.40 -19.21
C GLN A 188 0.72 -5.21 -20.67
N PRO A 189 -0.53 -4.86 -21.05
CA PRO A 189 -0.88 -4.61 -22.45
C PRO A 189 -0.07 -3.51 -23.09
N LEU A 190 0.18 -2.41 -22.35
CA LEU A 190 1.03 -1.33 -22.84
C LEU A 190 2.47 -1.82 -23.05
N ALA A 191 3.04 -2.54 -22.10
CA ALA A 191 4.39 -3.09 -22.20
C ALA A 191 4.52 -4.08 -23.36
N ALA A 192 3.51 -4.93 -23.59
CA ALA A 192 3.49 -5.87 -24.70
C ALA A 192 3.48 -5.16 -26.07
N THR A 193 2.61 -4.14 -26.23
CA THR A 193 2.57 -3.36 -27.47
C THR A 193 3.85 -2.56 -27.70
N MET A 194 4.45 -1.99 -26.68
CA MET A 194 5.76 -1.34 -26.76
C MET A 194 6.87 -2.31 -27.18
N ALA A 195 6.79 -3.57 -26.76
CA ALA A 195 7.73 -4.63 -27.14
C ALA A 195 7.41 -5.26 -28.52
N GLY A 196 6.37 -4.81 -29.22
CA GLY A 196 5.98 -5.31 -30.53
C GLY A 196 5.14 -6.60 -30.52
N ALA A 197 4.70 -7.05 -29.35
CA ALA A 197 3.83 -8.23 -29.20
C ALA A 197 2.34 -7.86 -29.15
N SER A 198 1.47 -8.83 -29.44
CA SER A 198 0.04 -8.76 -29.13
C SER A 198 -0.23 -9.34 -27.74
N MET A 199 -1.30 -8.90 -27.07
CA MET A 199 -1.70 -9.44 -25.78
C MET A 199 -3.18 -9.78 -25.71
N LEU A 200 -3.47 -10.89 -25.05
CA LEU A 200 -4.81 -11.29 -24.62
C LEU A 200 -4.82 -11.35 -23.08
N ALA A 201 -5.71 -10.58 -22.48
CA ALA A 201 -5.95 -10.61 -21.04
C ALA A 201 -7.35 -11.16 -20.75
N ILE A 202 -7.44 -12.08 -19.78
CA ILE A 202 -8.69 -12.76 -19.37
C ILE A 202 -8.87 -12.65 -17.85
#